data_f686d6848e81ec68aad9c434b60e8e35
#
_entry.id   f686d6848e81ec68aad9c434b60e8e35
#
_cell.length_a   1.000
_cell.length_b   1.000
_cell.length_c   1.000
_cell.angle_alpha   90.00
_cell.angle_beta   90.00
_cell.angle_gamma   90.00
#
_symmetry.space_group_name_H-M   'P 1'
#
loop_
_entity.id
_entity.type
_entity.pdbx_description
1 polymer ?
#
loop_
_entity_poly.entity_id
_entity_poly.type
_entity_poly.pdbx_seq_one_letter_code
_entity_poly.pdbx_strand_id
1 'polypeptide(L)'
;MSLFICFCCQEPGASDEYNIINYGIGGQIEVHVDYWSPENKRSGGARVAPFLGYLTSLQHGGMTVFPGLGLAVSPEAGSALFWLTVNTAEDYDSRMYHMGCPVGRGNKWVLSKWIYSDSQMWSFPCARREGNYPSFTNQS
;
A
#
# COMPACT_ATOMS: atom_id res chain seq x y z
N MET A 1 4.96 10.05 13.97
CA MET A 1 3.49 10.15 14.11
C MET A 1 2.92 8.80 13.68
N SER A 2 2.51 7.97 14.65
CA SER A 2 2.05 6.60 14.36
C SER A 2 0.59 6.66 13.92
N LEU A 3 0.33 6.37 12.65
CA LEU A 3 -1.02 6.20 12.15
C LEU A 3 -1.50 4.80 12.58
N PHE A 4 -2.17 4.70 13.71
CA PHE A 4 -2.87 3.48 14.11
C PHE A 4 -4.15 3.37 13.26
N ILE A 5 -4.06 2.73 12.10
CA ILE A 5 -5.24 2.25 11.40
C ILE A 5 -5.65 0.97 12.10
N CYS A 6 -6.80 1.01 12.79
CA CYS A 6 -7.38 -0.20 13.38
C CYS A 6 -7.89 -1.09 12.24
N PHE A 7 -7.07 -2.01 11.77
CA PHE A 7 -7.42 -2.98 10.73
C PHE A 7 -8.61 -3.88 11.09
N CYS A 8 -8.97 -3.94 12.38
CA CYS A 8 -10.07 -4.76 12.89
C CYS A 8 -11.45 -4.10 12.79
N CYS A 9 -11.52 -2.78 12.54
CA CYS A 9 -12.76 -2.00 12.57
C CYS A 9 -13.16 -1.47 11.20
N GLN A 10 -12.69 -2.07 10.11
CA GLN A 10 -13.08 -1.65 8.77
C GLN A 10 -14.49 -2.17 8.43
N GLU A 11 -15.32 -1.27 7.92
CA GLU A 11 -16.62 -1.61 7.38
C GLU A 11 -16.50 -2.65 6.26
N PRO A 12 -17.46 -3.61 6.12
CA PRO A 12 -17.50 -4.51 5.00
C PRO A 12 -17.49 -3.74 3.67
N GLY A 13 -16.54 -4.06 2.79
CA GLY A 13 -16.36 -3.34 1.51
C GLY A 13 -15.32 -2.21 1.53
N ALA A 14 -14.80 -1.84 2.71
CA ALA A 14 -13.74 -0.83 2.87
C ALA A 14 -12.37 -1.25 2.33
N SER A 15 -12.20 -2.51 2.07
CA SER A 15 -10.93 -3.11 1.63
C SER A 15 -11.16 -4.42 0.91
N ASP A 16 -10.19 -4.83 0.10
CA ASP A 16 -10.17 -6.19 -0.45
C ASP A 16 -10.02 -7.24 0.67
N GLU A 17 -10.31 -8.49 0.33
CA GLU A 17 -9.90 -9.62 1.16
C GLU A 17 -8.37 -9.69 1.23
N TYR A 18 -7.87 -10.42 2.21
CA TYR A 18 -6.43 -10.68 2.29
C TYR A 18 -5.99 -11.60 1.16
N ASN A 19 -4.92 -11.20 0.46
CA ASN A 19 -4.26 -12.02 -0.53
C ASN A 19 -2.94 -12.52 0.01
N ILE A 20 -2.74 -13.85 0.00
CA ILE A 20 -1.46 -14.47 0.34
C ILE A 20 -0.77 -14.85 -0.96
N ILE A 21 0.44 -14.33 -1.17
CA ILE A 21 1.20 -14.50 -2.40
C ILE A 21 2.55 -15.13 -2.07
N ASN A 22 2.93 -16.13 -2.86
CA ASN A 22 4.27 -16.74 -2.80
C ASN A 22 5.09 -16.39 -4.04
N TYR A 23 6.29 -15.88 -3.83
CA TYR A 23 7.31 -15.70 -4.85
C TYR A 23 8.42 -16.72 -4.60
N GLY A 24 8.53 -17.71 -5.47
CA GLY A 24 9.66 -18.65 -5.49
C GLY A 24 10.94 -17.98 -6.02
N ILE A 25 12.02 -18.75 -6.11
CA ILE A 25 13.31 -18.27 -6.66
C ILE A 25 13.11 -17.69 -8.07
N GLY A 26 13.63 -16.48 -8.31
CA GLY A 26 13.42 -15.70 -9.52
C GLY A 26 12.07 -14.97 -9.58
N GLY A 27 11.13 -15.29 -8.70
CA GLY A 27 9.82 -14.62 -8.63
C GLY A 27 10.00 -13.13 -8.32
N GLN A 28 9.29 -12.31 -9.09
CA GLN A 28 9.37 -10.86 -9.01
C GLN A 28 8.02 -10.23 -9.40
N ILE A 29 7.87 -8.95 -9.15
CA ILE A 29 6.83 -8.13 -9.74
C ILE A 29 7.49 -6.86 -10.30
N GLU A 30 7.18 -6.54 -11.55
CA GLU A 30 7.73 -5.38 -12.23
C GLU A 30 7.26 -4.06 -11.62
N VAL A 31 7.90 -2.97 -12.04
CA VAL A 31 7.54 -1.62 -11.57
C VAL A 31 6.08 -1.32 -11.92
N HIS A 32 5.29 -1.02 -10.91
CA HIS A 32 3.87 -0.70 -11.04
C HIS A 32 3.45 0.31 -9.97
N VAL A 33 2.23 0.79 -10.08
CA VAL A 33 1.54 1.54 -9.05
C VAL A 33 0.21 0.85 -8.75
N ASP A 34 -0.18 0.79 -7.48
CA ASP A 34 -1.43 0.18 -7.03
C ASP A 34 -2.65 1.10 -7.22
N TYR A 35 -2.56 1.99 -8.18
CA TYR A 35 -3.63 2.91 -8.53
C TYR A 35 -4.54 2.32 -9.59
N TRP A 36 -5.83 2.50 -9.41
CA TRP A 36 -6.82 2.19 -10.43
C TRP A 36 -7.41 3.48 -10.96
N SER A 37 -7.45 3.62 -12.29
CA SER A 37 -8.07 4.78 -12.91
C SER A 37 -9.55 4.89 -12.52
N PRO A 38 -10.12 6.10 -12.56
CA PRO A 38 -11.55 6.31 -12.27
C PRO A 38 -12.48 5.41 -13.06
N GLU A 39 -12.09 5.02 -14.27
CA GLU A 39 -12.86 4.13 -15.15
C GLU A 39 -12.89 2.68 -14.66
N ASN A 40 -11.88 2.29 -13.88
CA ASN A 40 -11.74 0.93 -13.31
C ASN A 40 -12.09 0.88 -11.81
N LYS A 41 -12.71 1.93 -11.28
CA LYS A 41 -13.16 1.95 -9.87
C LYS A 41 -14.13 0.79 -9.62
N ARG A 42 -13.82 -0.04 -8.63
CA ARG A 42 -14.78 -0.99 -8.06
C ARG A 42 -15.77 -0.25 -7.15
N SER A 43 -16.86 -0.90 -6.78
CA SER A 43 -17.70 -0.43 -5.68
C SER A 43 -16.83 -0.33 -4.42
N GLY A 44 -16.59 0.88 -3.91
CA GLY A 44 -15.68 1.13 -2.77
C GLY A 44 -14.70 2.27 -3.02
N GLY A 45 -14.66 2.83 -4.24
CA GLY A 45 -13.82 3.99 -4.60
C GLY A 45 -12.44 3.64 -5.14
N ALA A 46 -11.50 4.56 -4.98
CA ALA A 46 -10.10 4.35 -5.39
C ALA A 46 -9.32 3.53 -4.36
N ARG A 47 -8.33 2.77 -4.80
CA ARG A 47 -7.33 2.18 -3.89
C ARG A 47 -6.44 3.28 -3.34
N VAL A 48 -6.59 3.58 -2.05
CA VAL A 48 -5.85 4.68 -1.41
C VAL A 48 -4.60 4.22 -0.70
N ALA A 49 -4.59 2.98 -0.22
CA ALA A 49 -3.44 2.46 0.50
C ALA A 49 -3.36 0.92 0.42
N PRO A 50 -2.22 0.36 0.02
CA PRO A 50 -1.90 -1.04 0.25
C PRO A 50 -1.26 -1.24 1.62
N PHE A 51 -1.53 -2.41 2.18
CA PHE A 51 -0.79 -3.00 3.28
C PHE A 51 -0.10 -4.26 2.78
N LEU A 52 1.20 -4.36 2.98
CA LEU A 52 2.03 -5.49 2.58
C LEU A 52 2.76 -6.05 3.80
N GLY A 53 2.27 -7.16 4.36
CA GLY A 53 2.93 -7.87 5.45
C GLY A 53 3.89 -8.94 4.92
N TYR A 54 5.09 -9.02 5.49
CA TYR A 54 6.05 -10.06 5.17
C TYR A 54 5.87 -11.25 6.11
N LEU A 55 5.58 -12.42 5.54
CA LEU A 55 5.40 -13.66 6.29
C LEU A 55 6.70 -14.46 6.40
N THR A 56 7.70 -14.14 5.58
CA THR A 56 9.03 -14.77 5.60
C THR A 56 10.13 -13.72 5.52
N SER A 57 11.27 -14.02 6.16
CA SER A 57 12.51 -13.24 6.01
C SER A 57 13.34 -13.80 4.87
N LEU A 58 13.98 -12.92 4.09
CA LEU A 58 14.92 -13.30 3.05
C LEU A 58 16.26 -12.58 3.25
N GLN A 59 17.35 -13.31 3.05
CA GLN A 59 18.70 -12.75 3.08
C GLN A 59 19.20 -12.33 1.68
N HIS A 60 18.58 -12.85 0.61
CA HIS A 60 19.03 -12.63 -0.76
C HIS A 60 17.86 -12.32 -1.69
N GLY A 61 17.81 -11.09 -2.16
CA GLY A 61 16.78 -10.61 -3.09
C GLY A 61 15.43 -10.36 -2.42
N GLY A 62 14.37 -10.30 -3.22
CA GLY A 62 12.99 -10.14 -2.76
C GLY A 62 12.65 -8.78 -2.13
N MET A 63 13.53 -7.79 -2.20
CA MET A 63 13.28 -6.45 -1.66
C MET A 63 12.07 -5.80 -2.32
N THR A 64 11.34 -5.00 -1.58
CA THR A 64 10.37 -4.06 -2.14
C THR A 64 11.05 -2.70 -2.32
N VAL A 65 11.06 -2.18 -3.55
CA VAL A 65 11.82 -0.98 -3.92
C VAL A 65 10.87 0.09 -4.43
N PHE A 66 11.06 1.31 -3.97
CA PHE A 66 10.38 2.53 -4.43
C PHE A 66 11.42 3.43 -5.11
N PRO A 67 11.60 3.34 -6.44
CA PRO A 67 12.66 4.08 -7.14
C PRO A 67 12.52 5.60 -6.97
N GLY A 68 11.28 6.12 -7.00
CA GLY A 68 11.01 7.55 -6.84
C GLY A 68 11.35 8.12 -5.45
N LEU A 69 11.49 7.25 -4.46
CA LEU A 69 11.89 7.62 -3.09
C LEU A 69 13.34 7.24 -2.77
N GLY A 70 14.02 6.49 -3.64
CA GLY A 70 15.31 5.90 -3.34
C GLY A 70 15.27 4.91 -2.17
N LEU A 71 14.12 4.27 -1.92
CA LEU A 71 13.87 3.39 -0.78
C LEU A 71 13.85 1.93 -1.22
N ALA A 72 14.56 1.07 -0.48
CA ALA A 72 14.52 -0.37 -0.64
C ALA A 72 14.32 -1.04 0.73
N VAL A 73 13.35 -1.93 0.84
CA VAL A 73 12.99 -2.60 2.09
C VAL A 73 13.16 -4.11 1.92
N SER A 74 13.99 -4.70 2.78
CA SER A 74 14.17 -6.14 2.85
C SER A 74 12.96 -6.80 3.53
N PRO A 75 12.53 -7.98 3.05
CA PRO A 75 11.47 -8.71 3.70
C PRO A 75 11.96 -9.29 5.04
N GLU A 76 11.31 -8.89 6.12
CA GLU A 76 11.49 -9.44 7.46
C GLU A 76 10.15 -9.99 7.95
N ALA A 77 10.12 -11.26 8.35
CA ALA A 77 8.91 -11.90 8.86
C ALA A 77 8.33 -11.12 10.06
N GLY A 78 7.03 -10.84 10.02
CA GLY A 78 6.33 -10.05 11.03
C GLY A 78 6.40 -8.54 10.85
N SER A 79 7.19 -8.03 9.87
CA SER A 79 7.17 -6.63 9.49
C SER A 79 6.14 -6.35 8.39
N ALA A 80 5.77 -5.09 8.21
CA ALA A 80 4.87 -4.67 7.16
C ALA A 80 5.23 -3.32 6.59
N LEU A 81 4.87 -3.11 5.32
CA LEU A 81 4.84 -1.83 4.65
C LEU A 81 3.40 -1.34 4.51
N PHE A 82 3.25 -0.04 4.68
CA PHE A 82 2.01 0.69 4.43
C PHE A 82 2.35 2.01 3.76
N TRP A 83 1.67 2.34 2.66
CA TRP A 83 1.87 3.61 1.97
C TRP A 83 0.58 4.13 1.36
N LEU A 84 0.50 5.44 1.13
CA LEU A 84 -0.60 6.05 0.39
C LEU A 84 -0.25 6.05 -1.10
N THR A 85 -1.16 5.58 -1.96
CA THR A 85 -0.99 5.55 -3.42
C THR A 85 -1.48 6.81 -4.09
N VAL A 86 -2.34 7.55 -3.38
CA VAL A 86 -2.98 8.77 -3.87
C VAL A 86 -2.81 9.91 -2.88
N ASN A 87 -2.91 11.13 -3.40
CA ASN A 87 -3.04 12.34 -2.60
C ASN A 87 -4.51 12.51 -2.12
N THR A 88 -4.79 13.58 -1.40
CA THR A 88 -6.14 13.88 -0.87
C THR A 88 -7.16 14.28 -1.96
N ALA A 89 -6.72 14.53 -3.19
CA ALA A 89 -7.57 14.75 -4.36
C ALA A 89 -7.83 13.48 -5.17
N GLU A 90 -7.42 12.32 -4.64
CA GLU A 90 -7.44 11.00 -5.30
C GLU A 90 -6.58 10.91 -6.59
N ASP A 91 -5.66 11.86 -6.81
CA ASP A 91 -4.66 11.74 -7.87
C ASP A 91 -3.55 10.81 -7.40
N TYR A 92 -3.03 9.96 -8.29
CA TYR A 92 -1.94 9.06 -7.92
C TYR A 92 -0.64 9.82 -7.69
N ASP A 93 0.13 9.36 -6.70
CA ASP A 93 1.47 9.88 -6.43
C ASP A 93 2.51 9.06 -7.21
N SER A 94 3.13 9.67 -8.21
CA SER A 94 4.13 9.02 -9.06
C SER A 94 5.37 8.52 -8.30
N ARG A 95 5.63 9.02 -7.11
CA ARG A 95 6.71 8.53 -6.23
C ARG A 95 6.43 7.14 -5.68
N MET A 96 5.16 6.70 -5.71
CA MET A 96 4.68 5.42 -5.18
C MET A 96 4.79 4.28 -6.19
N TYR A 97 5.37 4.51 -7.39
CA TYR A 97 5.80 3.39 -8.24
C TYR A 97 6.76 2.50 -7.46
N HIS A 98 6.49 1.21 -7.44
CA HIS A 98 7.29 0.25 -6.71
C HIS A 98 7.41 -1.08 -7.45
N MET A 99 8.35 -1.90 -7.01
CA MET A 99 8.62 -3.22 -7.57
C MET A 99 9.00 -4.21 -6.47
N GLY A 100 8.78 -5.49 -6.73
CA GLY A 100 9.36 -6.57 -5.94
C GLY A 100 10.55 -7.17 -6.68
N CYS A 101 11.75 -6.99 -6.15
CA CYS A 101 12.96 -7.56 -6.74
C CYS A 101 12.91 -9.09 -6.81
N PRO A 102 13.66 -9.72 -7.74
CA PRO A 102 13.74 -11.17 -7.82
C PRO A 102 14.18 -11.80 -6.50
N VAL A 103 13.54 -12.90 -6.14
CA VAL A 103 13.95 -13.73 -5.00
C VAL A 103 15.22 -14.48 -5.38
N GLY A 104 16.31 -14.20 -4.69
CA GLY A 104 17.61 -14.86 -4.96
C GLY A 104 17.73 -16.23 -4.27
N ARG A 105 17.13 -16.38 -3.08
CA ARG A 105 17.16 -17.63 -2.32
C ARG A 105 15.96 -17.72 -1.38
N GLY A 106 15.37 -18.91 -1.28
CA GLY A 106 14.21 -19.17 -0.43
C GLY A 106 12.88 -18.85 -1.12
N ASN A 107 11.86 -18.55 -0.33
CA ASN A 107 10.53 -18.21 -0.79
C ASN A 107 10.05 -16.93 -0.06
N LYS A 108 9.58 -15.97 -0.81
CA LYS A 108 8.97 -14.75 -0.27
C LYS A 108 7.46 -14.96 -0.16
N TRP A 109 6.98 -15.06 1.06
CA TRP A 109 5.55 -15.06 1.34
C TRP A 109 5.13 -13.68 1.85
N VAL A 110 4.11 -13.14 1.25
CA VAL A 110 3.53 -11.84 1.63
C VAL A 110 2.03 -11.95 1.81
N LEU A 111 1.52 -11.12 2.71
CA LEU A 111 0.10 -10.85 2.92
C LEU A 111 -0.17 -9.46 2.40
N SER A 112 -1.03 -9.31 1.40
CA SER A 112 -1.43 -7.99 0.90
C SER A 112 -2.90 -7.71 1.13
N LYS A 113 -3.23 -6.43 1.35
CA LYS A 113 -4.59 -5.93 1.49
C LYS A 113 -4.65 -4.51 0.94
N TRP A 114 -5.63 -4.21 0.11
CA TRP A 114 -5.86 -2.86 -0.42
C TRP A 114 -7.05 -2.21 0.27
N ILE A 115 -6.85 -0.95 0.65
CA ILE A 115 -7.83 -0.11 1.34
C ILE A 115 -8.41 0.87 0.32
N TYR A 116 -9.73 1.07 0.38
CA TYR A 116 -10.47 1.92 -0.55
C TYR A 116 -10.88 3.25 0.08
N SER A 117 -11.09 4.29 -0.79
CA SER A 117 -11.41 5.65 -0.35
C SER A 117 -12.78 5.80 0.27
N ASP A 118 -13.81 5.13 -0.25
CA ASP A 118 -15.20 5.39 0.10
C ASP A 118 -15.50 5.21 1.59
N SER A 119 -14.84 4.28 2.23
CA SER A 119 -14.98 4.03 3.66
C SER A 119 -14.03 4.86 4.53
N GLN A 120 -13.09 5.58 3.91
CA GLN A 120 -12.11 6.41 4.62
C GLN A 120 -12.46 7.91 4.56
N MET A 121 -13.45 8.31 3.77
CA MET A 121 -13.79 9.70 3.51
C MET A 121 -14.12 10.51 4.77
N TRP A 122 -14.61 9.87 5.82
CA TRP A 122 -14.89 10.51 7.12
C TRP A 122 -13.64 10.70 7.97
N SER A 123 -12.67 9.80 7.83
CA SER A 123 -11.40 9.84 8.56
C SER A 123 -10.30 10.56 7.78
N PHE A 124 -10.43 10.61 6.46
CA PHE A 124 -9.48 11.22 5.55
C PHE A 124 -10.24 12.00 4.46
N PRO A 125 -10.71 13.21 4.78
CA PRO A 125 -11.54 13.98 3.86
C PRO A 125 -10.76 14.39 2.60
N CYS A 126 -11.40 14.24 1.44
CA CYS A 126 -10.83 14.62 0.16
C CYS A 126 -10.59 16.13 0.06
N ALA A 127 -9.47 16.55 -0.52
CA ALA A 127 -9.21 17.93 -0.89
C ALA A 127 -9.62 18.16 -2.36
N ARG A 128 -10.06 19.39 -2.68
CA ARG A 128 -10.41 19.73 -4.07
C ARG A 128 -9.20 19.92 -5.00
N ARG A 129 -8.00 20.12 -4.42
CA ARG A 129 -6.74 20.33 -5.16
C ARG A 129 -5.57 19.81 -4.33
N GLU A 130 -4.52 19.38 -5.01
CA GLU A 130 -3.23 19.07 -4.40
C GLU A 130 -2.70 20.28 -3.62
N GLY A 131 -2.22 20.06 -2.40
CA GLY A 131 -1.67 21.11 -1.52
C GLY A 131 -2.65 21.70 -0.49
N ASN A 132 -3.94 21.47 -0.60
CA ASN A 132 -4.91 21.83 0.43
C ASN A 132 -5.06 20.69 1.47
N TYR A 133 -3.97 20.34 2.13
CA TYR A 133 -4.04 19.41 3.26
C TYR A 133 -4.78 20.08 4.43
N PRO A 134 -5.85 19.49 4.96
CA PRO A 134 -6.37 19.96 6.23
C PRO A 134 -5.24 19.83 7.25
N SER A 135 -4.87 20.94 7.88
CA SER A 135 -3.97 20.92 9.03
C SER A 135 -4.63 20.07 10.09
N PHE A 136 -4.00 18.95 10.46
CA PHE A 136 -4.40 18.18 11.62
C PHE A 136 -4.11 19.04 12.86
N THR A 137 -5.03 19.93 13.21
CA THR A 137 -5.00 20.56 14.51
C THR A 137 -5.43 19.49 15.50
N ASN A 138 -4.54 19.19 16.43
CA ASN A 138 -4.83 18.37 17.60
C ASN A 138 -6.14 18.85 18.22
N GLN A 139 -7.18 18.05 18.12
CA GLN A 139 -8.28 18.17 19.04
C GLN A 139 -7.86 17.45 20.33
N SER A 140 -7.50 18.25 21.29
CA SER A 140 -7.28 17.90 22.69
C SER A 140 -8.53 17.31 23.31
#